data_ad767c5728792591251d7ea93df7ccaa
#
_entry.id   ad767c5728792591251d7ea93df7ccaa
#
_cell.length_a   1.000
_cell.length_b   1.000
_cell.length_c   1.000
_cell.angle_alpha   90.00
_cell.angle_beta   90.00
_cell.angle_gamma   90.00
#
_symmetry.space_group_name_H-M   'P 1'
#
loop_
_entity.id
_entity.type
_entity.pdbx_description
1 polymer ?
#
loop_
_entity_poly.entity_id
_entity_poly.type
_entity_poly.pdbx_seq_one_letter_code
_entity_poly.pdbx_strand_id
1 'polypeptide(L)'
;NDTEGLRHQAFNSKLKNELEQLVFEIAKTDIQKQSKMLELKTSVVKKILLFIPALIGFIVHVPLFLPIKRFVFNSTSGTDHYDSVLTTILLFAYPFYLIIITSVVWIVTRYWSAGLLLLILPFMAWSYVQLKPQLDKQD
;
A
#
# COMPACT_ATOMS: atom_id res chain seq x y z
N ASN A 1 -41.85 -27.56 16.57
CA ASN A 1 -41.25 -26.32 15.97
C ASN A 1 -40.35 -25.57 16.94
N ASP A 2 -40.52 -25.68 18.27
CA ASP A 2 -39.64 -25.01 19.26
C ASP A 2 -38.23 -25.61 19.32
N THR A 3 -38.09 -26.88 19.00
CA THR A 3 -36.76 -27.56 19.02
C THR A 3 -35.84 -27.12 17.89
N GLU A 4 -36.38 -26.67 16.78
CA GLU A 4 -35.62 -26.20 15.63
C GLU A 4 -35.06 -24.77 15.88
N GLY A 5 -35.89 -23.90 16.49
CA GLY A 5 -35.46 -22.57 16.94
C GLY A 5 -34.33 -22.62 17.98
N LEU A 6 -34.39 -23.54 18.94
CA LEU A 6 -33.37 -23.73 19.94
C LEU A 6 -32.02 -24.24 19.34
N ARG A 7 -32.11 -25.13 18.33
CA ARG A 7 -30.92 -25.60 17.59
C ARG A 7 -30.22 -24.46 16.83
N HIS A 8 -31.01 -23.61 16.16
CA HIS A 8 -30.45 -22.45 15.47
C HIS A 8 -29.78 -21.44 16.44
N GLN A 9 -30.41 -21.21 17.60
CA GLN A 9 -29.81 -20.35 18.63
C GLN A 9 -28.52 -20.94 19.19
N ALA A 10 -28.50 -22.25 19.49
CA ALA A 10 -27.29 -22.93 19.97
C ALA A 10 -26.17 -22.94 18.93
N PHE A 11 -26.49 -23.11 17.65
CA PHE A 11 -25.53 -23.02 16.57
C PHE A 11 -24.96 -21.60 16.43
N ASN A 12 -25.84 -20.59 16.42
CA ASN A 12 -25.42 -19.20 16.31
C ASN A 12 -24.55 -18.75 17.49
N SER A 13 -24.88 -19.18 18.72
CA SER A 13 -24.06 -18.85 19.89
C SER A 13 -22.69 -19.52 19.84
N LYS A 14 -22.62 -20.79 19.39
CA LYS A 14 -21.35 -21.48 19.19
C LYS A 14 -20.51 -20.83 18.11
N LEU A 15 -21.12 -20.51 16.96
CA LEU A 15 -20.46 -19.81 15.86
C LEU A 15 -19.93 -18.46 16.30
N LYS A 16 -20.73 -17.70 17.05
CA LYS A 16 -20.33 -16.40 17.60
C LYS A 16 -19.11 -16.52 18.50
N ASN A 17 -19.11 -17.49 19.43
CA ASN A 17 -17.99 -17.70 20.35
C ASN A 17 -16.71 -18.14 19.60
N GLU A 18 -16.83 -18.98 18.58
CA GLU A 18 -15.68 -19.35 17.76
C GLU A 18 -15.16 -18.18 16.91
N LEU A 19 -16.04 -17.36 16.35
CA LEU A 19 -15.67 -16.15 15.61
C LEU A 19 -14.99 -15.12 16.55
N GLU A 20 -15.51 -14.90 17.75
CA GLU A 20 -14.91 -13.98 18.73
C GLU A 20 -13.49 -14.42 19.15
N GLN A 21 -13.20 -15.73 19.14
CA GLN A 21 -11.84 -16.24 19.38
C GLN A 21 -10.91 -16.07 18.18
N LEU A 22 -11.45 -16.09 16.97
CA LEU A 22 -10.68 -15.93 15.73
C LEU A 22 -10.52 -14.48 15.29
N VAL A 23 -11.47 -13.61 15.66
CA VAL A 23 -11.41 -12.17 15.34
C VAL A 23 -10.56 -11.47 16.38
N PHE A 24 -9.34 -11.16 15.99
CA PHE A 24 -8.44 -10.37 16.81
C PHE A 24 -8.67 -8.88 16.51
N GLU A 25 -9.62 -8.27 17.20
CA GLU A 25 -9.87 -6.83 17.05
C GLU A 25 -8.85 -6.04 17.88
N ILE A 26 -8.06 -5.23 17.18
CA ILE A 26 -7.26 -4.18 17.81
C ILE A 26 -8.08 -2.90 17.79
N ALA A 27 -8.27 -2.29 18.96
CA ALA A 27 -8.96 -1.02 19.05
C ALA A 27 -8.27 0.02 18.13
N LYS A 28 -9.07 0.80 17.38
CA LYS A 28 -8.55 1.85 16.48
C LYS A 28 -7.66 2.87 17.20
N THR A 29 -7.83 3.02 18.52
CA THR A 29 -7.04 3.90 19.39
C THR A 29 -5.70 3.31 19.81
N ASP A 30 -5.50 1.98 19.70
CA ASP A 30 -4.25 1.31 20.09
C ASP A 30 -3.24 1.27 18.93
N ILE A 31 -2.73 2.47 18.59
CA ILE A 31 -1.77 2.68 17.50
C ILE A 31 -0.48 1.87 17.72
N GLN A 32 -0.05 1.70 18.99
CA GLN A 32 1.17 0.95 19.29
C GLN A 32 1.04 -0.53 18.95
N LYS A 33 -0.11 -1.12 19.25
CA LYS A 33 -0.37 -2.54 18.96
C LYS A 33 -0.57 -2.79 17.47
N GLN A 34 -1.24 -1.86 16.77
CA GLN A 34 -1.36 -1.86 15.31
C GLN A 34 0.01 -1.76 14.64
N SER A 35 0.83 -0.79 15.07
CA SER A 35 2.20 -0.60 14.55
C SER A 35 3.06 -1.83 14.75
N LYS A 36 3.00 -2.45 15.94
CA LYS A 36 3.78 -3.66 16.26
C LYS A 36 3.38 -4.87 15.42
N MET A 37 2.10 -5.01 15.08
CA MET A 37 1.62 -6.09 14.20
C MET A 37 1.97 -5.88 12.74
N LEU A 38 1.99 -4.62 12.29
CA LEU A 38 2.34 -4.24 10.92
C LEU A 38 3.86 -4.04 10.74
N GLU A 39 4.63 -4.16 11.83
CA GLU A 39 6.08 -3.99 11.77
C GLU A 39 6.74 -5.14 10.99
N LEU A 40 7.18 -4.83 9.78
CA LEU A 40 8.05 -5.71 9.03
C LEU A 40 9.45 -5.70 9.68
N LYS A 41 9.82 -6.80 10.32
CA LYS A 41 11.18 -7.00 10.85
C LYS A 41 12.18 -7.03 9.70
N THR A 42 12.63 -5.88 9.26
CA THR A 42 13.66 -5.77 8.24
C THR A 42 15.05 -5.78 8.87
N SER A 43 15.94 -6.64 8.36
CA SER A 43 17.34 -6.65 8.75
C SER A 43 17.98 -5.28 8.51
N VAL A 44 18.89 -4.85 9.39
CA VAL A 44 19.65 -3.59 9.25
C VAL A 44 20.39 -3.55 7.92
N VAL A 45 20.97 -4.67 7.50
CA VAL A 45 21.66 -4.79 6.19
C VAL A 45 20.70 -4.50 5.04
N LYS A 46 19.47 -5.04 5.08
CA LYS A 46 18.44 -4.76 4.07
C LYS A 46 18.07 -3.27 4.05
N LYS A 47 17.95 -2.62 5.21
CA LYS A 47 17.65 -1.18 5.30
C LYS A 47 18.74 -0.34 4.64
N ILE A 48 20.01 -0.63 4.92
CA ILE A 48 21.14 0.10 4.34
C ILE A 48 21.20 -0.10 2.83
N LEU A 49 21.06 -1.34 2.35
CA LEU A 49 21.10 -1.67 0.93
C LEU A 49 19.98 -1.02 0.11
N LEU A 50 18.77 -0.99 0.67
CA LEU A 50 17.60 -0.42 -0.01
C LEU A 50 17.47 1.10 0.15
N PHE A 51 18.27 1.74 1.02
CA PHE A 51 18.13 3.16 1.30
C PHE A 51 18.32 4.04 0.06
N ILE A 52 19.41 3.82 -0.69
CA ILE A 52 19.71 4.61 -1.91
C ILE A 52 18.63 4.40 -2.99
N PRO A 53 18.28 3.15 -3.39
CA PRO A 53 17.20 2.93 -4.33
C PRO A 53 15.86 3.50 -3.87
N ALA A 54 15.55 3.41 -2.58
CA ALA A 54 14.32 3.96 -2.02
C ALA A 54 14.25 5.48 -2.11
N LEU A 55 15.35 6.16 -1.82
CA LEU A 55 15.42 7.63 -1.91
C LEU A 55 15.21 8.11 -3.35
N ILE A 56 15.90 7.49 -4.32
CA ILE A 56 15.73 7.80 -5.73
C ILE A 56 14.30 7.46 -6.17
N GLY A 57 13.80 6.30 -5.77
CA GLY A 57 12.42 5.88 -6.03
C GLY A 57 11.39 6.88 -5.53
N PHE A 58 11.57 7.39 -4.31
CA PHE A 58 10.71 8.44 -3.76
C PHE A 58 10.71 9.69 -4.66
N ILE A 59 11.90 10.24 -4.94
CA ILE A 59 12.04 11.48 -5.73
C ILE A 59 11.40 11.34 -7.12
N VAL A 60 11.66 10.23 -7.80
CA VAL A 60 11.14 9.99 -9.16
C VAL A 60 9.62 9.78 -9.18
N HIS A 61 9.05 9.13 -8.14
CA HIS A 61 7.61 8.81 -8.14
C HIS A 61 6.73 9.90 -7.51
N VAL A 62 7.31 10.85 -6.77
CA VAL A 62 6.57 12.00 -6.19
C VAL A 62 5.74 12.76 -7.22
N PRO A 63 6.25 13.09 -8.44
CA PRO A 63 5.47 13.81 -9.44
C PRO A 63 4.22 13.08 -9.92
N LEU A 64 4.21 11.75 -9.87
CA LEU A 64 3.02 10.94 -10.16
C LEU A 64 2.09 10.87 -8.95
N PHE A 65 2.67 10.56 -7.78
CA PHE A 65 1.90 10.23 -6.57
C PHE A 65 1.15 11.43 -6.00
N LEU A 66 1.81 12.59 -5.86
CA LEU A 66 1.21 13.75 -5.19
C LEU A 66 -0.02 14.31 -5.92
N PRO A 67 -0.01 14.53 -7.26
CA PRO A 67 -1.19 15.00 -7.96
C PRO A 67 -2.36 14.01 -7.85
N ILE A 68 -2.10 12.71 -8.01
CA ILE A 68 -3.13 11.68 -7.90
C ILE A 68 -3.69 11.63 -6.48
N LYS A 69 -2.82 11.62 -5.46
CA LYS A 69 -3.24 11.65 -4.05
C LYS A 69 -4.15 12.85 -3.77
N ARG A 70 -3.75 14.05 -4.23
CA ARG A 70 -4.53 15.27 -4.03
C ARG A 70 -5.87 15.22 -4.75
N PHE A 71 -5.89 14.74 -6.00
CA PHE A 71 -7.10 14.58 -6.79
C PHE A 71 -8.09 13.62 -6.11
N VAL A 72 -7.62 12.44 -5.72
CA VAL A 72 -8.45 11.43 -5.05
C VAL A 72 -8.95 11.97 -3.71
N PHE A 73 -8.09 12.61 -2.91
CA PHE A 73 -8.49 13.19 -1.62
C PHE A 73 -9.63 14.19 -1.79
N ASN A 74 -9.55 15.09 -2.76
CA ASN A 74 -10.59 16.08 -3.03
C ASN A 74 -11.92 15.45 -3.50
N SER A 75 -11.84 14.30 -4.19
CA SER A 75 -13.01 13.63 -4.77
C SER A 75 -13.68 12.63 -3.84
N THR A 76 -12.92 12.07 -2.88
CA THR A 76 -13.38 10.96 -2.01
C THR A 76 -13.23 11.26 -0.52
N SER A 77 -12.94 12.53 -0.14
CA SER A 77 -12.78 12.89 1.27
C SER A 77 -14.07 12.58 2.04
N GLY A 78 -13.94 11.85 3.14
CA GLY A 78 -15.07 11.42 3.96
C GLY A 78 -15.75 10.11 3.53
N THR A 79 -15.19 9.39 2.57
CA THR A 79 -15.66 8.04 2.18
C THR A 79 -14.62 6.98 2.50
N ASP A 80 -15.08 5.76 2.83
CA ASP A 80 -14.19 4.59 3.09
C ASP A 80 -13.53 4.06 1.80
N HIS A 81 -13.81 4.69 0.64
CA HIS A 81 -13.32 4.23 -0.67
C HIS A 81 -12.01 4.90 -1.11
N TYR A 82 -11.45 5.81 -0.31
CA TYR A 82 -10.25 6.57 -0.65
C TYR A 82 -9.09 5.66 -1.12
N ASP A 83 -8.74 4.67 -0.33
CA ASP A 83 -7.59 3.80 -0.62
C ASP A 83 -7.80 2.94 -1.87
N SER A 84 -9.02 2.47 -2.09
CA SER A 84 -9.38 1.66 -3.26
C SER A 84 -9.30 2.49 -4.54
N VAL A 85 -9.83 3.72 -4.53
CA VAL A 85 -9.79 4.64 -5.67
C VAL A 85 -8.36 5.06 -5.96
N LEU A 86 -7.58 5.43 -4.92
CA LEU A 86 -6.17 5.81 -5.06
C LEU A 86 -5.35 4.67 -5.69
N THR A 87 -5.50 3.46 -5.17
CA THR A 87 -4.78 2.28 -5.68
C THR A 87 -5.16 1.99 -7.13
N THR A 88 -6.44 2.06 -7.47
CA THR A 88 -6.92 1.81 -8.83
C THR A 88 -6.36 2.81 -9.82
N ILE A 89 -6.42 4.12 -9.50
CA ILE A 89 -5.89 5.16 -10.39
C ILE A 89 -4.37 4.99 -10.55
N LEU A 90 -3.64 4.73 -9.47
CA LEU A 90 -2.19 4.49 -9.53
C LEU A 90 -1.86 3.26 -10.37
N LEU A 91 -2.63 2.17 -10.25
CA LEU A 91 -2.41 0.95 -11.03
C LEU A 91 -2.50 1.21 -12.53
N PHE A 92 -3.47 2.00 -12.97
CA PHE A 92 -3.62 2.35 -14.39
C PHE A 92 -2.64 3.44 -14.84
N ALA A 93 -2.40 4.45 -14.04
CA ALA A 93 -1.52 5.57 -14.41
C ALA A 93 -0.03 5.17 -14.44
N TYR A 94 0.38 4.21 -13.61
CA TYR A 94 1.78 3.84 -13.43
C TYR A 94 2.46 3.30 -14.70
N PRO A 95 1.88 2.38 -15.48
CA PRO A 95 2.50 1.91 -16.73
C PRO A 95 2.74 3.05 -17.73
N PHE A 96 1.78 3.97 -17.88
CA PHE A 96 1.94 5.13 -18.77
C PHE A 96 3.06 6.05 -18.29
N TYR A 97 3.14 6.28 -16.98
CA TYR A 97 4.21 7.08 -16.38
C TYR A 97 5.59 6.48 -16.66
N LEU A 98 5.75 5.17 -16.51
CA LEU A 98 7.00 4.46 -16.81
C LEU A 98 7.40 4.63 -18.29
N ILE A 99 6.43 4.48 -19.20
CA ILE A 99 6.67 4.64 -20.64
C ILE A 99 7.11 6.08 -20.93
N ILE A 100 6.44 7.08 -20.34
CA ILE A 100 6.78 8.49 -20.56
C ILE A 100 8.20 8.78 -20.07
N ILE A 101 8.55 8.42 -18.82
CA ILE A 101 9.88 8.65 -18.27
C ILE A 101 10.95 7.96 -19.12
N THR A 102 10.73 6.70 -19.46
CA THR A 102 11.66 5.92 -20.26
C THR A 102 11.87 6.56 -21.66
N SER A 103 10.77 7.00 -22.28
CA SER A 103 10.82 7.67 -23.59
C SER A 103 11.56 8.99 -23.53
N VAL A 104 11.32 9.81 -22.50
CA VAL A 104 12.04 11.08 -22.30
C VAL A 104 13.53 10.82 -22.15
N VAL A 105 13.93 9.89 -21.28
CA VAL A 105 15.34 9.54 -21.09
C VAL A 105 15.97 9.01 -22.39
N TRP A 106 15.26 8.18 -23.15
CA TRP A 106 15.73 7.67 -24.42
C TRP A 106 15.94 8.78 -25.46
N ILE A 107 15.00 9.71 -25.58
CA ILE A 107 15.10 10.85 -26.50
C ILE A 107 16.32 11.72 -26.16
N VAL A 108 16.54 12.00 -24.86
CA VAL A 108 17.64 12.85 -24.38
C VAL A 108 18.99 12.15 -24.53
N THR A 109 19.10 10.89 -24.11
CA THR A 109 20.36 10.18 -24.08
C THR A 109 20.71 9.49 -25.38
N ARG A 110 19.71 9.19 -26.22
CA ARG A 110 19.83 8.39 -27.46
C ARG A 110 20.35 6.98 -27.24
N TYR A 111 20.43 6.51 -25.99
CA TYR A 111 20.85 5.14 -25.67
C TYR A 111 19.63 4.23 -25.53
N TRP A 112 19.63 3.11 -26.22
CA TRP A 112 18.57 2.10 -26.14
C TRP A 112 18.49 1.44 -24.74
N SER A 113 19.59 1.49 -23.97
CA SER A 113 19.63 1.02 -22.59
C SER A 113 18.66 1.77 -21.65
N ALA A 114 18.11 2.92 -22.07
CA ALA A 114 17.01 3.59 -21.35
C ALA A 114 15.82 2.64 -21.10
N GLY A 115 15.61 1.63 -21.94
CA GLY A 115 14.59 0.59 -21.73
C GLY A 115 14.72 -0.18 -20.42
N LEU A 116 15.93 -0.26 -19.84
CA LEU A 116 16.14 -0.86 -18.53
C LEU A 116 15.43 -0.12 -17.39
N LEU A 117 15.08 1.16 -17.59
CA LEU A 117 14.31 1.94 -16.62
C LEU A 117 12.94 1.31 -16.33
N LEU A 118 12.33 0.61 -17.30
CA LEU A 118 11.07 -0.11 -17.09
C LEU A 118 11.16 -1.17 -15.99
N LEU A 119 12.35 -1.69 -15.70
CA LEU A 119 12.60 -2.64 -14.62
C LEU A 119 13.18 -1.96 -13.36
N ILE A 120 14.06 -0.98 -13.57
CA ILE A 120 14.75 -0.29 -12.47
C ILE A 120 13.78 0.58 -11.65
N LEU A 121 12.89 1.33 -12.30
CA LEU A 121 11.96 2.22 -11.62
C LEU A 121 10.97 1.46 -10.72
N PRO A 122 10.31 0.37 -11.14
CA PRO A 122 9.49 -0.45 -10.25
C PRO A 122 10.27 -1.02 -9.06
N PHE A 123 11.52 -1.46 -9.28
CA PHE A 123 12.38 -1.92 -8.18
C PHE A 123 12.67 -0.80 -7.18
N MET A 124 12.93 0.42 -7.64
CA MET A 124 13.15 1.59 -6.78
C MET A 124 11.88 1.96 -5.99
N ALA A 125 10.71 1.92 -6.64
CA ALA A 125 9.43 2.13 -5.97
C ALA A 125 9.17 1.06 -4.89
N TRP A 126 9.42 -0.21 -5.21
CA TRP A 126 9.32 -1.30 -4.26
C TRP A 126 10.27 -1.12 -3.06
N SER A 127 11.51 -0.68 -3.31
CA SER A 127 12.49 -0.41 -2.26
C SER A 127 12.00 0.66 -1.28
N TYR A 128 11.35 1.70 -1.78
CA TYR A 128 10.73 2.74 -0.96
C TYR A 128 9.61 2.17 -0.07
N VAL A 129 8.70 1.38 -0.65
CA VAL A 129 7.59 0.75 0.09
C VAL A 129 8.11 -0.17 1.20
N GLN A 130 9.23 -0.89 0.97
CA GLN A 130 9.85 -1.76 1.98
C GLN A 130 10.43 -0.99 3.19
N LEU A 131 10.79 0.26 3.00
CA LEU A 131 11.39 1.10 4.06
C LEU A 131 10.39 2.07 4.69
N LYS A 132 9.27 2.37 4.00
CA LYS A 132 8.23 3.25 4.54
C LYS A 132 7.56 2.59 5.74
N PRO A 133 7.36 3.32 6.87
CA PRO A 133 6.50 2.85 7.95
C PRO A 133 5.11 2.52 7.41
N GLN A 134 4.57 1.39 7.82
CA GLN A 134 3.29 0.89 7.27
C GLN A 134 2.05 1.63 7.81
N LEU A 135 2.24 2.45 8.84
CA LEU A 135 1.21 3.37 9.30
C LEU A 135 1.63 4.79 8.93
N ASP A 136 0.90 5.40 8.01
CA ASP A 136 0.92 6.85 7.89
C ASP A 136 0.34 7.41 9.21
N LYS A 137 1.01 8.40 9.79
CA LYS A 137 0.42 9.19 10.86
C LYS A 137 -0.86 9.79 10.27
N GLN A 138 -2.00 9.41 10.82
CA GLN A 138 -3.24 10.14 10.59
C GLN A 138 -3.07 11.47 11.31
N ASP A 139 -2.70 12.51 10.56
CA ASP A 139 -2.77 13.90 11.00
C ASP A 139 -4.22 14.36 10.99
#